data_b6f1545b0fe262704b4b27cd26b7a85e
#
_entry.id   b6f1545b0fe262704b4b27cd26b7a85e
#
_cell.length_a   1.000
_cell.length_b   1.000
_cell.length_c   1.000
_cell.angle_alpha   90.00
_cell.angle_beta   90.00
_cell.angle_gamma   90.00
#
_symmetry.space_group_name_H-M   'P 1'
#
loop_
_entity.id
_entity.type
_entity.pdbx_description
1 polymer ?
#
loop_
_entity_poly.entity_id
_entity_poly.type
_entity_poly.pdbx_seq_one_letter_code
_entity_poly.pdbx_strand_id
1 'polypeptide(L)'
;MIILQDIITYKNTSCPNELLKQVKIIAEHTKNTWQSNRSLDEIIKDTTIGKIAEYTLKEHIAKHSSYAILDYDDFRVDNYEKHAPLDCIIFEKQNSDLQLAINAINVDATNNSNGAINNNTKEFLKNLKIYTMEIKSTRITNRHKEKDTINYQAILNDDFLAYPKFYRKVPSEIEINNWHKYLDYCMNNNKIQPNTDLATLQEIELKNMYDFYARVYVERISSNLFDIYIIGYITKQNLIKDSVIKRMPQYGKSEQALYIATQIRNGTKFKK
;
A
#
# COMPACT_ATOMS: atom_id res chain seq x y z
N MET A 1 2.36 -15.94 11.75
CA MET A 1 0.98 -15.52 12.08
C MET A 1 1.02 -14.35 13.03
N ILE A 2 0.24 -13.32 12.81
CA ILE A 2 0.12 -12.14 13.68
C ILE A 2 -0.96 -12.41 14.72
N ILE A 3 -0.65 -12.13 15.97
CA ILE A 3 -1.59 -12.19 17.11
C ILE A 3 -1.68 -10.81 17.79
N LEU A 4 -2.63 -10.64 18.70
CA LEU A 4 -2.89 -9.36 19.37
C LEU A 4 -1.65 -8.75 20.02
N GLN A 5 -0.82 -9.56 20.67
CA GLN A 5 0.40 -9.13 21.35
C GLN A 5 1.49 -8.63 20.41
N ASP A 6 1.38 -8.90 19.11
CA ASP A 6 2.35 -8.49 18.10
C ASP A 6 2.09 -7.06 17.60
N ILE A 7 0.89 -6.52 17.81
CA ILE A 7 0.52 -5.16 17.39
C ILE A 7 1.33 -4.13 18.19
N ILE A 8 1.99 -3.25 17.45
CA ILE A 8 2.79 -2.17 18.02
C ILE A 8 1.96 -0.91 18.05
N THR A 9 1.89 -0.25 19.22
CA THR A 9 1.04 0.92 19.41
C THR A 9 1.87 2.16 19.77
N TYR A 10 1.65 3.23 19.03
CA TYR A 10 2.16 4.56 19.34
C TYR A 10 0.99 5.46 19.69
N LYS A 11 0.94 5.95 20.92
CA LYS A 11 -0.12 6.79 21.43
C LYS A 11 0.23 8.27 21.35
N ASN A 12 -0.77 9.12 21.09
CA ASN A 12 -0.63 10.58 21.04
C ASN A 12 0.53 11.04 20.14
N THR A 13 0.72 10.40 19.00
CA THR A 13 1.75 10.76 18.02
C THR A 13 1.34 12.07 17.35
N SER A 14 2.19 13.09 17.42
CA SER A 14 1.98 14.34 16.69
C SER A 14 2.49 14.23 15.25
N CYS A 15 1.74 14.80 14.30
CA CYS A 15 2.20 14.90 12.93
C CYS A 15 3.25 16.00 12.81
N PRO A 16 4.47 15.72 12.31
CA PRO A 16 5.50 16.74 12.12
C PRO A 16 5.07 17.86 11.16
N ASN A 17 5.52 19.07 11.40
CA ASN A 17 5.15 20.23 10.57
C ASN A 17 5.58 20.07 9.10
N GLU A 18 6.74 19.47 8.86
CA GLU A 18 7.24 19.17 7.52
C GLU A 18 6.31 18.22 6.78
N LEU A 19 5.85 17.20 7.49
CA LEU A 19 4.89 16.23 6.94
C LEU A 19 3.54 16.91 6.61
N LEU A 20 3.08 17.84 7.44
CA LEU A 20 1.85 18.61 7.16
C LEU A 20 2.00 19.52 5.92
N LYS A 21 3.19 20.07 5.66
CA LYS A 21 3.46 20.81 4.43
C LYS A 21 3.42 19.90 3.21
N GLN A 22 4.06 18.73 3.28
CA GLN A 22 4.04 17.74 2.21
C GLN A 22 2.61 17.26 1.93
N VAL A 23 1.83 16.96 2.96
CA VAL A 23 0.40 16.59 2.84
C VAL A 23 -0.40 17.62 2.04
N LYS A 24 -0.19 18.92 2.27
CA LYS A 24 -0.90 19.98 1.53
C LYS A 24 -0.56 19.96 0.05
N ILE A 25 0.73 19.86 -0.30
CA ILE A 25 1.19 19.79 -1.70
C ILE A 25 0.58 18.58 -2.41
N ILE A 26 0.65 17.39 -1.79
CA ILE A 26 0.07 16.17 -2.33
C ILE A 26 -1.45 16.30 -2.50
N ALA A 27 -2.14 16.86 -1.51
CA ALA A 27 -3.58 17.01 -1.54
C ALA A 27 -4.05 17.98 -2.63
N GLU A 28 -3.37 19.10 -2.81
CA GLU A 28 -3.65 20.07 -3.88
C GLU A 28 -3.46 19.44 -5.26
N HIS A 29 -2.34 18.72 -5.46
CA HIS A 29 -2.11 18.01 -6.70
C HIS A 29 -3.18 16.93 -6.95
N THR A 30 -3.50 16.11 -5.93
CA THR A 30 -4.54 15.08 -5.99
C THR A 30 -5.91 15.68 -6.34
N LYS A 31 -6.26 16.83 -5.75
CA LYS A 31 -7.51 17.56 -6.04
C LYS A 31 -7.57 17.98 -7.51
N ASN A 32 -6.48 18.47 -8.05
CA ASN A 32 -6.42 19.01 -9.41
C ASN A 32 -6.35 17.92 -10.49
N THR A 33 -5.96 16.68 -10.13
CA THR A 33 -5.72 15.60 -11.10
C THR A 33 -6.67 14.42 -10.95
N TRP A 34 -6.70 13.78 -9.76
CA TRP A 34 -7.32 12.46 -9.60
C TRP A 34 -8.66 12.48 -8.88
N GLN A 35 -8.91 13.48 -8.04
CA GLN A 35 -10.06 13.54 -7.14
C GLN A 35 -10.76 14.90 -7.18
N SER A 36 -10.97 15.44 -8.37
CA SER A 36 -11.60 16.75 -8.59
C SER A 36 -12.98 16.90 -7.92
N ASN A 37 -13.70 15.80 -7.73
CA ASN A 37 -15.05 15.77 -7.13
C ASN A 37 -15.06 15.81 -5.60
N ARG A 38 -13.89 15.67 -4.92
CA ARG A 38 -13.79 15.72 -3.47
C ARG A 38 -13.38 17.10 -2.98
N SER A 39 -13.76 17.46 -1.75
CA SER A 39 -13.25 18.68 -1.12
C SER A 39 -11.75 18.56 -0.81
N LEU A 40 -11.01 19.67 -0.85
CA LEU A 40 -9.59 19.68 -0.49
C LEU A 40 -9.37 19.22 0.95
N ASP A 41 -10.26 19.63 1.88
CA ASP A 41 -10.17 19.24 3.29
C ASP A 41 -10.32 17.73 3.51
N GLU A 42 -11.19 17.05 2.75
CA GLU A 42 -11.30 15.60 2.80
C GLU A 42 -10.03 14.92 2.29
N ILE A 43 -9.46 15.43 1.20
CA ILE A 43 -8.23 14.89 0.64
C ILE A 43 -7.07 15.09 1.63
N ILE A 44 -6.95 16.29 2.23
CA ILE A 44 -5.95 16.58 3.27
C ILE A 44 -6.10 15.59 4.44
N LYS A 45 -7.32 15.36 4.93
CA LYS A 45 -7.56 14.41 6.03
C LYS A 45 -7.12 12.99 5.68
N ASP A 46 -7.40 12.53 4.46
CA ASP A 46 -7.04 11.18 4.03
C ASP A 46 -5.52 11.06 3.78
N THR A 47 -4.93 12.05 3.13
CA THR A 47 -3.49 12.11 2.89
C THR A 47 -2.72 12.16 4.22
N THR A 48 -3.21 12.93 5.21
CA THR A 48 -2.60 12.96 6.55
C THR A 48 -2.56 11.58 7.19
N ILE A 49 -3.66 10.83 7.13
CA ILE A 49 -3.74 9.45 7.66
C ILE A 49 -2.71 8.54 6.98
N GLY A 50 -2.58 8.63 5.66
CA GLY A 50 -1.58 7.87 4.91
C GLY A 50 -0.16 8.23 5.34
N LYS A 51 0.16 9.51 5.29
CA LYS A 51 1.53 10.00 5.55
C LYS A 51 1.98 9.82 7.00
N ILE A 52 1.12 9.98 8.00
CA ILE A 52 1.50 9.71 9.39
C ILE A 52 1.70 8.20 9.65
N ALA A 53 0.97 7.33 8.96
CA ALA A 53 1.17 5.89 9.01
C ALA A 53 2.54 5.49 8.42
N GLU A 54 2.86 6.01 7.22
CA GLU A 54 4.16 5.80 6.54
C GLU A 54 5.31 6.30 7.42
N TYR A 55 5.23 7.54 7.90
CA TYR A 55 6.22 8.16 8.78
C TYR A 55 6.48 7.32 10.04
N THR A 56 5.40 6.89 10.73
CA THR A 56 5.55 6.13 11.97
C THR A 56 6.14 4.74 11.74
N LEU A 57 5.77 4.08 10.63
CA LEU A 57 6.36 2.78 10.26
C LEU A 57 7.85 2.93 9.90
N LYS A 58 8.22 3.98 9.16
CA LYS A 58 9.60 4.31 8.81
C LYS A 58 10.47 4.50 10.05
N GLU A 59 10.01 5.33 11.01
CA GLU A 59 10.70 5.57 12.27
C GLU A 59 10.82 4.26 13.10
N HIS A 60 9.75 3.46 13.14
CA HIS A 60 9.78 2.17 13.84
C HIS A 60 10.84 1.23 13.27
N ILE A 61 10.84 1.01 11.95
CA ILE A 61 11.80 0.12 11.28
C ILE A 61 13.23 0.64 11.46
N ALA A 62 13.44 1.96 11.31
CA ALA A 62 14.74 2.57 11.50
C ALA A 62 15.28 2.38 12.93
N LYS A 63 14.42 2.38 13.93
CA LYS A 63 14.80 2.22 15.34
C LYS A 63 15.04 0.77 15.76
N HIS A 64 14.25 -0.17 15.25
CA HIS A 64 14.16 -1.54 15.77
C HIS A 64 14.74 -2.62 14.83
N SER A 65 15.35 -2.22 13.71
CA SER A 65 15.95 -3.15 12.75
C SER A 65 17.23 -2.61 12.12
N SER A 66 17.95 -3.46 11.38
CA SER A 66 19.07 -3.08 10.51
C SER A 66 18.61 -2.47 9.17
N TYR A 67 17.30 -2.43 8.93
CA TYR A 67 16.72 -1.88 7.72
C TYR A 67 16.30 -0.42 7.88
N ALA A 68 16.18 0.27 6.76
CA ALA A 68 15.58 1.59 6.63
C ALA A 68 14.51 1.59 5.53
N ILE A 69 13.57 2.51 5.64
CA ILE A 69 12.59 2.83 4.59
C ILE A 69 12.92 4.22 4.04
N LEU A 70 12.83 4.35 2.72
CA LEU A 70 12.85 5.64 2.03
C LEU A 70 11.57 5.78 1.21
N ASP A 71 10.77 6.80 1.52
CA ASP A 71 9.54 7.10 0.82
C ASP A 71 9.85 7.61 -0.58
N TYR A 72 9.02 7.25 -1.59
CA TYR A 72 9.21 7.75 -2.95
C TYR A 72 9.14 9.28 -3.01
N ASP A 73 8.29 9.89 -2.21
CA ASP A 73 8.14 11.34 -2.13
C ASP A 73 9.40 12.07 -1.65
N ASP A 74 10.33 11.39 -0.94
CA ASP A 74 11.58 11.97 -0.47
C ASP A 74 12.65 12.09 -1.60
N PHE A 75 12.50 11.35 -2.71
CA PHE A 75 13.50 11.33 -3.78
C PHE A 75 12.92 11.47 -5.20
N ARG A 76 11.62 11.69 -5.34
CA ARG A 76 10.98 11.90 -6.64
C ARG A 76 11.45 13.20 -7.31
N VAL A 77 11.52 13.20 -8.63
CA VAL A 77 12.02 14.35 -9.43
C VAL A 77 10.95 15.04 -10.26
N ASP A 78 9.71 14.54 -10.22
CA ASP A 78 8.60 14.97 -11.09
C ASP A 78 7.64 15.99 -10.43
N ASN A 79 7.99 16.58 -9.29
CA ASN A 79 7.15 17.55 -8.55
C ASN A 79 5.67 17.10 -8.39
N TYR A 80 5.44 15.81 -8.18
CA TYR A 80 4.10 15.19 -8.04
C TYR A 80 3.24 15.22 -9.32
N GLU A 81 3.82 15.45 -10.50
CA GLU A 81 3.06 15.46 -11.77
C GLU A 81 2.49 14.10 -12.12
N LYS A 82 3.14 13.01 -11.69
CA LYS A 82 2.68 11.64 -11.92
C LYS A 82 2.28 10.95 -10.62
N HIS A 83 1.50 9.89 -10.77
CA HIS A 83 1.21 9.02 -9.64
C HIS A 83 2.50 8.34 -9.15
N ALA A 84 2.70 8.24 -7.84
CA ALA A 84 3.84 7.53 -7.27
C ALA A 84 3.85 6.07 -7.75
N PRO A 85 4.99 5.55 -8.27
CA PRO A 85 5.10 4.16 -8.73
C PRO A 85 5.06 3.14 -7.60
N LEU A 86 5.39 3.56 -6.39
CA LEU A 86 5.42 2.79 -5.14
C LEU A 86 5.34 3.77 -3.97
N ASP A 87 4.96 3.29 -2.80
CA ASP A 87 4.97 4.13 -1.60
C ASP A 87 6.41 4.32 -1.11
N CYS A 88 7.18 3.23 -0.98
CA CYS A 88 8.55 3.29 -0.48
C CYS A 88 9.40 2.10 -0.92
N ILE A 89 10.71 2.22 -0.68
CA ILE A 89 11.68 1.12 -0.76
C ILE A 89 12.21 0.80 0.65
N ILE A 90 12.52 -0.48 0.87
CA ILE A 90 13.14 -0.99 2.09
C ILE A 90 14.50 -1.61 1.76
N PHE A 91 15.53 -1.30 2.56
CA PHE A 91 16.92 -1.71 2.32
C PHE A 91 17.70 -1.77 3.62
N GLU A 92 18.83 -2.46 3.65
CA GLU A 92 19.77 -2.41 4.78
C GLU A 92 20.41 -1.02 4.90
N LYS A 93 20.52 -0.47 6.11
CA LYS A 93 21.02 0.89 6.37
C LYS A 93 22.38 1.23 5.74
N GLN A 94 23.21 0.20 5.54
CA GLN A 94 24.56 0.35 4.95
C GLN A 94 24.61 -0.02 3.47
N ASN A 95 23.46 -0.05 2.77
CA ASN A 95 23.43 -0.41 1.36
C ASN A 95 24.09 0.67 0.51
N SER A 96 25.23 0.33 -0.11
CA SER A 96 26.02 1.25 -0.96
C SER A 96 25.35 1.57 -2.30
N ASP A 97 24.38 0.77 -2.72
CA ASP A 97 23.78 0.85 -4.05
C ASP A 97 22.47 1.66 -4.06
N LEU A 98 22.12 2.28 -2.91
CA LEU A 98 20.88 3.05 -2.76
C LEU A 98 20.71 4.12 -3.85
N GLN A 99 21.79 4.87 -4.17
CA GLN A 99 21.72 5.92 -5.20
C GLN A 99 21.48 5.36 -6.60
N LEU A 100 22.00 4.18 -6.91
CA LEU A 100 21.73 3.49 -8.18
C LEU A 100 20.25 3.11 -8.27
N ALA A 101 19.69 2.60 -7.18
CA ALA A 101 18.26 2.26 -7.09
C ALA A 101 17.36 3.50 -7.29
N ILE A 102 17.65 4.60 -6.61
CA ILE A 102 16.91 5.87 -6.72
C ILE A 102 16.91 6.35 -8.18
N ASN A 103 18.07 6.35 -8.83
CA ASN A 103 18.19 6.77 -10.22
C ASN A 103 17.37 5.87 -11.15
N ALA A 104 17.44 4.56 -10.99
CA ALA A 104 16.68 3.60 -11.79
C ALA A 104 15.16 3.79 -11.65
N ILE A 105 14.68 3.99 -10.43
CA ILE A 105 13.25 4.26 -10.16
C ILE A 105 12.81 5.55 -10.83
N ASN A 106 13.56 6.65 -10.67
CA ASN A 106 13.20 7.95 -11.24
C ASN A 106 13.21 7.95 -12.78
N VAL A 107 14.21 7.31 -13.39
CA VAL A 107 14.28 7.15 -14.86
C VAL A 107 13.06 6.40 -15.38
N ASP A 108 12.72 5.29 -14.75
CA ASP A 108 11.60 4.47 -15.17
C ASP A 108 10.24 5.16 -14.94
N ALA A 109 10.03 5.77 -13.79
CA ALA A 109 8.83 6.55 -13.47
C ALA A 109 8.65 7.75 -14.42
N THR A 110 9.74 8.41 -14.82
CA THR A 110 9.69 9.54 -15.76
C THR A 110 9.36 9.08 -17.17
N ASN A 111 9.90 7.95 -17.62
CA ASN A 111 9.69 7.44 -18.97
C ASN A 111 8.32 6.78 -19.17
N ASN A 112 7.68 6.30 -18.11
CA ASN A 112 6.34 5.71 -18.18
C ASN A 112 5.25 6.76 -18.04
N SER A 113 4.31 6.78 -18.98
CA SER A 113 3.21 7.75 -19.03
C SER A 113 2.33 7.77 -17.76
N ASN A 114 2.21 6.63 -17.09
CA ASN A 114 1.43 6.44 -15.85
C ASN A 114 2.29 6.42 -14.57
N GLY A 115 3.57 6.75 -14.68
CA GLY A 115 4.50 6.79 -13.55
C GLY A 115 4.91 5.43 -12.97
N ALA A 116 4.44 4.30 -13.52
CA ALA A 116 4.77 2.98 -12.98
C ALA A 116 6.20 2.56 -13.27
N ILE A 117 6.83 1.80 -12.35
CA ILE A 117 8.10 1.11 -12.62
C ILE A 117 7.85 -0.25 -13.26
N ASN A 118 8.71 -0.63 -14.19
CA ASN A 118 8.61 -1.89 -14.92
C ASN A 118 9.22 -3.07 -14.13
N ASN A 119 9.01 -4.28 -14.64
CA ASN A 119 9.51 -5.49 -13.96
C ASN A 119 11.03 -5.60 -13.97
N ASN A 120 11.72 -5.09 -15.02
CA ASN A 120 13.18 -5.11 -15.07
C ASN A 120 13.76 -4.23 -13.96
N THR A 121 13.19 -3.06 -13.73
CA THR A 121 13.58 -2.21 -12.60
C THR A 121 13.35 -2.90 -11.26
N LYS A 122 12.20 -3.58 -11.07
CA LYS A 122 11.95 -4.35 -9.84
C LYS A 122 12.98 -5.47 -9.62
N GLU A 123 13.34 -6.20 -10.67
CA GLU A 123 14.39 -7.25 -10.58
C GLU A 123 15.78 -6.65 -10.34
N PHE A 124 16.09 -5.52 -10.97
CA PHE A 124 17.32 -4.78 -10.68
C PHE A 124 17.43 -4.35 -9.23
N LEU A 125 16.36 -3.78 -8.65
CA LEU A 125 16.32 -3.43 -7.23
C LEU A 125 16.59 -4.62 -6.31
N LYS A 126 15.98 -5.79 -6.61
CA LYS A 126 16.23 -7.01 -5.82
C LYS A 126 17.67 -7.46 -5.87
N ASN A 127 18.34 -7.36 -7.04
CA ASN A 127 19.76 -7.69 -7.17
C ASN A 127 20.63 -6.77 -6.28
N LEU A 128 20.20 -5.54 -6.07
CA LEU A 128 20.80 -4.59 -5.12
C LEU A 128 20.35 -4.82 -3.66
N LYS A 129 19.54 -5.85 -3.36
CA LYS A 129 18.91 -6.11 -2.05
C LYS A 129 18.05 -4.93 -1.55
N ILE A 130 17.39 -4.27 -2.49
CA ILE A 130 16.44 -3.19 -2.26
C ILE A 130 15.08 -3.69 -2.71
N TYR A 131 14.08 -3.55 -1.85
CA TYR A 131 12.76 -4.14 -2.07
C TYR A 131 11.68 -3.07 -2.08
N THR A 132 10.66 -3.27 -2.88
CA THR A 132 9.51 -2.37 -2.97
C THR A 132 8.48 -2.71 -1.89
N MET A 133 7.89 -1.69 -1.28
CA MET A 133 6.85 -1.87 -0.26
C MET A 133 5.68 -0.93 -0.51
N GLU A 134 4.48 -1.44 -0.31
CA GLU A 134 3.24 -0.68 -0.24
C GLU A 134 2.74 -0.64 1.21
N ILE A 135 2.38 0.55 1.70
CA ILE A 135 1.90 0.77 3.06
C ILE A 135 0.42 1.15 3.00
N LYS A 136 -0.46 0.23 3.38
CA LYS A 136 -1.89 0.49 3.45
C LYS A 136 -2.28 0.97 4.85
N SER A 137 -2.64 2.24 4.93
CA SER A 137 -3.24 2.82 6.13
C SER A 137 -4.76 2.60 6.15
N THR A 138 -5.32 2.45 7.34
CA THR A 138 -6.77 2.36 7.56
C THR A 138 -7.15 3.19 8.77
N ARG A 139 -8.20 3.98 8.64
CA ARG A 139 -8.79 4.66 9.78
C ARG A 139 -9.44 3.67 10.72
N ILE A 140 -9.24 3.87 12.02
CA ILE A 140 -10.06 3.25 13.04
C ILE A 140 -11.48 3.84 12.93
N THR A 141 -12.47 2.97 12.80
CA THR A 141 -13.89 3.29 12.73
C THR A 141 -14.65 2.50 13.79
N ASN A 142 -15.95 2.74 13.95
CA ASN A 142 -16.78 2.06 14.93
C ASN A 142 -16.71 0.52 14.83
N ARG A 143 -16.49 -0.05 13.63
CA ARG A 143 -16.33 -1.51 13.46
C ARG A 143 -15.06 -2.05 14.13
N HIS A 144 -14.06 -1.19 14.38
CA HIS A 144 -12.80 -1.54 15.05
C HIS A 144 -12.82 -1.20 16.55
N LYS A 145 -13.99 -0.88 17.09
CA LYS A 145 -14.17 -0.50 18.50
C LYS A 145 -15.25 -1.33 19.18
N GLU A 146 -15.04 -1.54 20.44
CA GLU A 146 -16.01 -2.10 21.36
C GLU A 146 -16.03 -1.22 22.62
N LYS A 147 -17.14 -0.51 22.86
CA LYS A 147 -17.30 0.44 23.99
C LYS A 147 -16.09 1.38 24.13
N ASP A 148 -15.75 2.10 23.08
CA ASP A 148 -14.62 3.05 23.00
C ASP A 148 -13.21 2.45 23.09
N THR A 149 -13.07 1.16 23.26
CA THR A 149 -11.78 0.46 23.21
C THR A 149 -11.54 -0.17 21.84
N ILE A 150 -10.26 -0.34 21.46
CA ILE A 150 -9.91 -0.98 20.19
C ILE A 150 -10.24 -2.47 20.26
N ASN A 151 -11.04 -2.91 19.32
CA ASN A 151 -11.29 -4.33 19.06
C ASN A 151 -10.21 -4.87 18.11
N TYR A 152 -9.10 -5.34 18.68
CA TYR A 152 -7.99 -5.89 17.92
C TYR A 152 -8.38 -7.13 17.13
N GLN A 153 -9.38 -7.90 17.56
CA GLN A 153 -9.84 -9.06 16.81
C GLN A 153 -10.51 -8.63 15.49
N ALA A 154 -11.23 -7.51 15.49
CA ALA A 154 -11.78 -6.93 14.25
C ALA A 154 -10.66 -6.51 13.28
N ILE A 155 -9.57 -5.94 13.79
CA ILE A 155 -8.38 -5.58 12.99
C ILE A 155 -7.72 -6.84 12.41
N LEU A 156 -7.53 -7.89 13.19
CA LEU A 156 -6.91 -9.15 12.73
C LEU A 156 -7.78 -9.92 11.71
N ASN A 157 -9.07 -9.64 11.65
CA ASN A 157 -10.00 -10.19 10.66
C ASN A 157 -10.06 -9.37 9.36
N ASP A 158 -9.48 -8.19 9.33
CA ASP A 158 -9.30 -7.42 8.10
C ASP A 158 -8.21 -8.07 7.21
N ASP A 159 -7.91 -7.46 6.06
CA ASP A 159 -7.04 -8.03 5.06
C ASP A 159 -5.81 -7.17 4.75
N PHE A 160 -4.71 -7.84 4.38
CA PHE A 160 -3.73 -7.26 3.48
C PHE A 160 -4.34 -7.17 2.09
N LEU A 161 -4.06 -6.09 1.38
CA LEU A 161 -4.68 -5.76 0.11
C LEU A 161 -3.64 -5.39 -0.93
N ALA A 162 -3.74 -5.98 -2.13
CA ALA A 162 -2.99 -5.56 -3.31
C ALA A 162 -3.95 -5.36 -4.47
N TYR A 163 -3.64 -4.41 -5.35
CA TYR A 163 -4.39 -4.27 -6.60
C TYR A 163 -3.96 -5.33 -7.60
N PRO A 164 -4.89 -6.11 -8.20
CA PRO A 164 -4.56 -6.95 -9.33
C PRO A 164 -4.14 -6.10 -10.54
N LYS A 165 -3.33 -6.66 -11.42
CA LYS A 165 -2.82 -5.97 -12.62
C LYS A 165 -3.90 -5.32 -13.47
N PHE A 166 -5.04 -5.99 -13.62
CA PHE A 166 -6.11 -5.58 -14.52
C PHE A 166 -7.30 -4.93 -13.84
N TYR A 167 -7.18 -4.51 -12.56
CA TYR A 167 -8.29 -3.99 -11.75
C TYR A 167 -8.98 -2.74 -12.32
N ARG A 168 -8.24 -1.84 -12.98
CA ARG A 168 -8.75 -0.51 -13.41
C ARG A 168 -9.84 -0.55 -14.46
N LYS A 169 -10.05 -1.69 -15.11
CA LYS A 169 -10.97 -1.85 -16.23
C LYS A 169 -12.06 -2.88 -15.96
N VAL A 170 -12.26 -3.26 -14.71
CA VAL A 170 -13.31 -4.21 -14.34
C VAL A 170 -14.57 -3.45 -13.97
N PRO A 171 -15.62 -3.48 -14.82
CA PRO A 171 -16.89 -2.82 -14.54
C PRO A 171 -17.48 -3.28 -13.21
N SER A 172 -18.17 -2.38 -12.50
CA SER A 172 -18.75 -2.67 -11.18
C SER A 172 -19.84 -3.74 -11.22
N GLU A 173 -20.49 -3.89 -12.36
CA GLU A 173 -21.58 -4.83 -12.61
C GLU A 173 -21.10 -6.29 -12.71
N ILE A 174 -19.81 -6.49 -13.03
CA ILE A 174 -19.24 -7.83 -13.14
C ILE A 174 -18.87 -8.34 -11.75
N GLU A 175 -19.54 -9.39 -11.32
CA GLU A 175 -19.24 -10.05 -10.06
C GLU A 175 -17.96 -10.87 -10.17
N ILE A 176 -16.87 -10.34 -9.58
CA ILE A 176 -15.60 -11.06 -9.40
C ILE A 176 -15.33 -11.17 -7.90
N ASN A 177 -15.48 -12.38 -7.38
CA ASN A 177 -15.34 -12.67 -5.94
C ASN A 177 -14.38 -13.84 -5.65
N ASN A 178 -13.71 -14.37 -6.67
CA ASN A 178 -12.70 -15.41 -6.55
C ASN A 178 -11.74 -15.39 -7.75
N TRP A 179 -10.65 -16.17 -7.65
CA TRP A 179 -9.61 -16.26 -8.66
C TRP A 179 -10.10 -16.82 -10.01
N HIS A 180 -11.01 -17.79 -10.03
CA HIS A 180 -11.53 -18.37 -11.27
C HIS A 180 -12.35 -17.35 -12.06
N LYS A 181 -13.27 -16.64 -11.40
CA LYS A 181 -14.03 -15.56 -12.06
C LYS A 181 -13.12 -14.42 -12.57
N TYR A 182 -12.04 -14.14 -11.86
CA TYR A 182 -11.04 -13.17 -12.32
C TYR A 182 -10.26 -13.68 -13.54
N LEU A 183 -9.88 -14.96 -13.56
CA LEU A 183 -9.27 -15.62 -14.71
C LEU A 183 -10.18 -15.57 -15.94
N ASP A 184 -11.44 -15.98 -15.80
CA ASP A 184 -12.45 -15.92 -16.87
C ASP A 184 -12.61 -14.50 -17.41
N TYR A 185 -12.70 -13.51 -16.53
CA TYR A 185 -12.75 -12.10 -16.92
C TYR A 185 -11.52 -11.70 -17.74
N CYS A 186 -10.33 -12.06 -17.31
CA CYS A 186 -9.08 -11.71 -18.00
C CYS A 186 -8.99 -12.36 -19.39
N MET A 187 -9.39 -13.62 -19.53
CA MET A 187 -9.44 -14.31 -20.84
C MET A 187 -10.49 -13.70 -21.76
N ASN A 188 -11.72 -13.54 -21.29
CA ASN A 188 -12.85 -13.04 -22.10
C ASN A 188 -12.66 -11.59 -22.56
N ASN A 189 -11.81 -10.82 -21.89
CA ASN A 189 -11.49 -9.44 -22.24
C ASN A 189 -10.09 -9.27 -22.85
N ASN A 190 -9.47 -10.33 -23.35
CA ASN A 190 -8.17 -10.33 -24.03
C ASN A 190 -7.03 -9.66 -23.19
N LYS A 191 -7.08 -9.81 -21.85
CA LYS A 191 -6.03 -9.33 -20.96
C LYS A 191 -4.86 -10.32 -20.85
N ILE A 192 -5.17 -11.58 -21.05
CA ILE A 192 -4.24 -12.73 -21.07
C ILE A 192 -4.61 -13.64 -22.24
N GLN A 193 -3.71 -14.56 -22.57
CA GLN A 193 -3.93 -15.51 -23.65
C GLN A 193 -5.10 -16.46 -23.35
N PRO A 194 -5.88 -16.89 -24.38
CA PRO A 194 -6.83 -17.96 -24.23
C PRO A 194 -6.14 -19.22 -23.68
N ASN A 195 -6.85 -19.98 -22.83
CA ASN A 195 -6.31 -21.19 -22.18
C ASN A 195 -5.20 -20.96 -21.15
N THR A 196 -4.99 -19.71 -20.69
CA THR A 196 -4.16 -19.45 -19.51
C THR A 196 -4.73 -20.17 -18.29
N ASP A 197 -3.94 -20.92 -17.57
CA ASP A 197 -4.35 -21.53 -16.32
C ASP A 197 -4.22 -20.56 -15.12
N LEU A 198 -4.79 -20.97 -13.99
CA LEU A 198 -4.78 -20.14 -12.78
C LEU A 198 -3.37 -19.88 -12.24
N ALA A 199 -2.49 -20.87 -12.31
CA ALA A 199 -1.11 -20.73 -11.82
C ALA A 199 -0.34 -19.67 -12.64
N THR A 200 -0.49 -19.71 -13.96
CA THR A 200 0.08 -18.71 -14.87
C THR A 200 -0.47 -17.29 -14.60
N LEU A 201 -1.78 -17.15 -14.36
CA LEU A 201 -2.34 -15.84 -13.97
C LEU A 201 -1.73 -15.34 -12.66
N GLN A 202 -1.61 -16.21 -11.65
CA GLN A 202 -1.00 -15.84 -10.37
C GLN A 202 0.47 -15.45 -10.51
N GLU A 203 1.23 -16.08 -11.40
CA GLU A 203 2.61 -15.65 -11.73
C GLU A 203 2.65 -14.28 -12.40
N ILE A 204 1.72 -13.98 -13.30
CA ILE A 204 1.58 -12.65 -13.92
C ILE A 204 1.31 -11.61 -12.84
N GLU A 205 0.43 -11.88 -11.90
CA GLU A 205 0.14 -10.99 -10.77
C GLU A 205 1.37 -10.81 -9.88
N LEU A 206 2.06 -11.89 -9.49
CA LEU A 206 3.30 -11.83 -8.68
C LEU A 206 4.38 -10.92 -9.28
N LYS A 207 4.55 -10.94 -10.60
CA LYS A 207 5.52 -10.07 -11.29
C LYS A 207 5.15 -8.59 -11.19
N ASN A 208 3.86 -8.27 -11.08
CA ASN A 208 3.40 -6.89 -11.01
C ASN A 208 3.30 -6.35 -9.58
N MET A 209 3.28 -7.22 -8.57
CA MET A 209 3.15 -6.84 -7.17
C MET A 209 4.44 -6.21 -6.60
N TYR A 210 4.28 -5.44 -5.52
CA TYR A 210 5.39 -5.02 -4.67
C TYR A 210 5.91 -6.21 -3.86
N ASP A 211 7.14 -6.14 -3.37
CA ASP A 211 7.74 -7.26 -2.63
C ASP A 211 7.10 -7.44 -1.25
N PHE A 212 6.67 -6.33 -0.62
CA PHE A 212 6.04 -6.30 0.69
C PHE A 212 4.79 -5.42 0.70
N TYR A 213 3.83 -5.81 1.54
CA TYR A 213 2.63 -5.05 1.87
C TYR A 213 2.53 -4.90 3.38
N ALA A 214 2.61 -3.69 3.88
CA ALA A 214 2.47 -3.38 5.30
C ALA A 214 1.07 -2.86 5.62
N ARG A 215 0.62 -3.08 6.87
CA ARG A 215 -0.67 -2.63 7.35
C ARG A 215 -0.53 -1.80 8.61
N VAL A 216 -1.09 -0.59 8.58
CA VAL A 216 -1.09 0.36 9.69
C VAL A 216 -2.48 0.90 9.90
N TYR A 217 -2.95 0.94 11.15
CA TYR A 217 -4.21 1.56 11.50
C TYR A 217 -3.97 2.86 12.23
N VAL A 218 -4.81 3.85 11.98
CA VAL A 218 -4.67 5.20 12.51
C VAL A 218 -5.99 5.66 13.11
N GLU A 219 -5.98 6.06 14.36
CA GLU A 219 -7.06 6.74 15.03
C GLU A 219 -6.70 8.22 15.21
N ARG A 220 -7.55 9.10 14.75
CA ARG A 220 -7.36 10.53 14.94
C ARG A 220 -7.95 10.93 16.29
N ILE A 221 -7.10 11.38 17.20
CA ILE A 221 -7.50 11.82 18.56
C ILE A 221 -7.89 13.30 18.56
N SER A 222 -7.12 14.14 17.84
CA SER A 222 -7.41 15.55 17.66
C SER A 222 -6.93 16.05 16.29
N SER A 223 -6.88 17.36 16.10
CA SER A 223 -6.44 17.93 14.81
C SER A 223 -5.05 17.49 14.39
N ASN A 224 -4.13 17.29 15.33
CA ASN A 224 -2.72 16.93 15.06
C ASN A 224 -2.20 15.78 15.93
N LEU A 225 -3.06 15.03 16.62
CA LEU A 225 -2.71 13.89 17.46
C LEU A 225 -3.37 12.62 16.95
N PHE A 226 -2.58 11.55 16.88
CA PHE A 226 -2.98 10.27 16.33
C PHE A 226 -2.51 9.12 17.22
N ASP A 227 -3.35 8.10 17.37
CA ASP A 227 -2.95 6.81 17.85
C ASP A 227 -2.68 5.90 16.64
N ILE A 228 -1.52 5.27 16.59
CA ILE A 228 -1.06 4.50 15.44
C ILE A 228 -0.78 3.07 15.87
N TYR A 229 -1.32 2.14 15.09
CA TYR A 229 -1.23 0.71 15.33
C TYR A 229 -0.53 0.07 14.13
N ILE A 230 0.74 -0.28 14.28
CA ILE A 230 1.51 -1.03 13.28
C ILE A 230 1.18 -2.51 13.47
N ILE A 231 0.57 -3.10 12.46
CA ILE A 231 0.06 -4.47 12.56
C ILE A 231 1.11 -5.49 12.13
N GLY A 232 1.67 -5.30 10.94
CA GLY A 232 2.62 -6.23 10.37
C GLY A 232 2.73 -6.06 8.86
N TYR A 233 3.36 -7.04 8.23
CA TYR A 233 3.55 -7.06 6.78
C TYR A 233 3.35 -8.47 6.22
N ILE A 234 3.22 -8.55 4.90
CA ILE A 234 3.17 -9.80 4.16
C ILE A 234 4.03 -9.69 2.89
N THR A 235 4.72 -10.77 2.52
CA THR A 235 5.39 -10.85 1.21
C THR A 235 4.36 -11.11 0.11
N LYS A 236 4.65 -10.71 -1.11
CA LYS A 236 3.76 -10.97 -2.26
C LYS A 236 3.48 -12.46 -2.48
N GLN A 237 4.48 -13.33 -2.23
CA GLN A 237 4.30 -14.77 -2.35
C GLN A 237 3.26 -15.31 -1.35
N ASN A 238 3.38 -14.90 -0.09
CA ASN A 238 2.43 -15.31 0.95
C ASN A 238 1.05 -14.67 0.75
N LEU A 239 1.02 -13.43 0.21
CA LEU A 239 -0.24 -12.76 -0.10
C LEU A 239 -1.00 -13.53 -1.18
N ILE A 240 -0.37 -13.90 -2.30
CA ILE A 240 -1.01 -14.67 -3.37
C ILE A 240 -1.45 -16.06 -2.91
N LYS A 241 -0.59 -16.77 -2.17
CA LYS A 241 -0.82 -18.15 -1.76
C LYS A 241 -2.15 -18.36 -1.03
N ASP A 242 -2.48 -17.46 -0.11
CA ASP A 242 -3.64 -17.59 0.78
C ASP A 242 -4.75 -16.57 0.45
N SER A 243 -4.72 -16.00 -0.78
CA SER A 243 -5.61 -14.92 -1.15
C SER A 243 -6.92 -15.35 -1.79
N VAL A 244 -7.86 -14.43 -1.71
CA VAL A 244 -9.07 -14.40 -2.54
C VAL A 244 -9.10 -13.12 -3.35
N ILE A 245 -9.80 -13.13 -4.49
CA ILE A 245 -10.14 -11.90 -5.19
C ILE A 245 -11.46 -11.40 -4.64
N LYS A 246 -11.53 -10.15 -4.23
CA LYS A 246 -12.77 -9.54 -3.77
C LYS A 246 -12.89 -8.06 -4.11
N ARG A 247 -14.14 -7.59 -4.26
CA ARG A 247 -14.45 -6.17 -4.36
C ARG A 247 -14.60 -5.57 -2.98
N MET A 248 -14.05 -4.37 -2.84
CA MET A 248 -14.20 -3.59 -1.61
C MET A 248 -14.54 -2.14 -1.95
N PRO A 249 -15.42 -1.49 -1.17
CA PRO A 249 -15.69 -0.08 -1.36
C PRO A 249 -14.42 0.74 -1.11
N GLN A 250 -14.18 1.70 -1.98
CA GLN A 250 -13.16 2.72 -1.73
C GLN A 250 -13.80 3.85 -0.94
N TYR A 251 -13.22 4.17 0.22
CA TYR A 251 -13.75 5.25 1.06
C TYR A 251 -13.78 6.57 0.28
N GLY A 252 -14.93 7.23 0.31
CA GLY A 252 -15.14 8.51 -0.39
C GLY A 252 -15.34 8.40 -1.91
N LYS A 253 -15.46 7.18 -2.47
CA LYS A 253 -15.81 6.93 -3.85
C LYS A 253 -17.07 6.08 -3.94
N SER A 254 -17.92 6.35 -4.93
CA SER A 254 -19.06 5.48 -5.26
C SER A 254 -18.62 4.15 -5.88
N GLU A 255 -17.35 4.05 -6.28
CA GLU A 255 -16.80 2.89 -6.96
C GLU A 255 -16.19 1.89 -6.00
N GLN A 256 -16.36 0.62 -6.33
CA GLN A 256 -15.66 -0.48 -5.67
C GLN A 256 -14.39 -0.84 -6.44
N ALA A 257 -13.32 -1.12 -5.73
CA ALA A 257 -12.09 -1.65 -6.34
C ALA A 257 -11.96 -3.15 -6.12
N LEU A 258 -11.33 -3.81 -7.09
CA LEU A 258 -10.96 -5.21 -7.01
C LEU A 258 -9.62 -5.35 -6.28
N TYR A 259 -9.52 -6.30 -5.35
CA TYR A 259 -8.29 -6.57 -4.59
C TYR A 259 -7.96 -8.06 -4.54
N ILE A 260 -6.67 -8.36 -4.58
CA ILE A 260 -6.09 -9.58 -4.05
C ILE A 260 -6.01 -9.37 -2.53
N ALA A 261 -6.67 -10.21 -1.76
CA ALA A 261 -6.87 -10.01 -0.33
C ALA A 261 -6.57 -11.29 0.47
N THR A 262 -5.83 -11.15 1.57
CA THR A 262 -5.63 -12.23 2.56
C THR A 262 -5.70 -11.68 3.96
N GLN A 263 -6.18 -12.50 4.91
CA GLN A 263 -6.37 -12.06 6.29
C GLN A 263 -5.06 -11.57 6.93
N ILE A 264 -5.14 -10.51 7.71
CA ILE A 264 -4.00 -9.90 8.41
C ILE A 264 -3.28 -10.91 9.29
N ARG A 265 -4.00 -11.82 9.94
CA ARG A 265 -3.39 -12.88 10.77
C ARG A 265 -2.38 -13.77 10.04
N ASN A 266 -2.48 -13.89 8.71
CA ASN A 266 -1.55 -14.67 7.89
C ASN A 266 -0.20 -13.96 7.63
N GLY A 267 -0.08 -12.70 8.03
CA GLY A 267 1.14 -11.92 7.87
C GLY A 267 2.24 -12.22 8.88
N THR A 268 3.28 -11.41 8.79
CA THR A 268 4.47 -11.43 9.65
C THR A 268 4.51 -10.17 10.50
N LYS A 269 4.85 -10.32 11.78
CA LYS A 269 4.99 -9.20 12.70
C LYS A 269 6.28 -8.43 12.46
N PHE A 270 6.28 -7.13 12.78
CA PHE A 270 7.51 -6.37 12.95
C PHE A 270 8.16 -6.70 14.31
N LYS A 271 9.47 -6.48 14.41
CA LYS A 271 10.18 -6.54 15.71
C LYS A 271 9.74 -5.35 16.57
N LYS A 272 9.58 -5.60 17.87
CA LYS A 272 9.32 -4.57 18.88
C LYS A 272 10.59 -3.91 19.33
#